data_94cbc2bba06f2cb5ec232af345ff6038
#
_entry.id   94cbc2bba06f2cb5ec232af345ff6038
#
_cell.length_a   1.000
_cell.length_b   1.000
_cell.length_c   1.000
_cell.angle_alpha   90.00
_cell.angle_beta   90.00
_cell.angle_gamma   90.00
#
_symmetry.space_group_name_H-M   'P 1'
#
loop_
_entity.id
_entity.type
_entity.pdbx_description
1 polymer ?
#
loop_
_entity_poly.entity_id
_entity_poly.type
_entity_poly.pdbx_seq_one_letter_code
_entity_poly.pdbx_strand_id
1 'polypeptide(L)' 'MIEVRLFAGLRQGRQKIYQMEPGSVSCVQDIMDNLSIDRKEVNILLINGFHQKPETEVKDGDIGSLFPAVGGG' A
#
# COMPACT_ATOMS: atom_id res chain seq x y z
N MET A 1 -4.46 7.71 -12.10
CA MET A 1 -3.36 7.06 -11.37
C MET A 1 -3.84 6.55 -10.02
N ILE A 2 -3.20 5.52 -9.52
CA ILE A 2 -3.40 5.05 -8.17
C ILE A 2 -2.25 5.59 -7.33
N GLU A 3 -2.57 6.32 -6.27
CA GLU A 3 -1.56 6.86 -5.38
C GLU A 3 -1.35 5.91 -4.21
N VAL A 4 -0.09 5.60 -3.91
CA VAL A 4 0.25 4.71 -2.79
C VAL A 4 1.12 5.49 -1.82
N ARG A 5 0.67 5.61 -0.59
CA ARG A 5 1.37 6.34 0.47
C ARG A 5 1.91 5.35 1.48
N LEU A 6 3.20 5.47 1.76
CA LEU A 6 3.86 4.65 2.76
C LEU A 6 4.15 5.48 3.99
N PHE A 7 4.06 4.86 5.16
CA PHE A 7 4.25 5.55 6.43
C PHE A 7 5.32 4.86 7.28
N ALA A 8 5.95 5.66 8.13
CA ALA A 8 6.93 5.21 9.13
C ALA A 8 8.01 4.30 8.50
N GLY A 9 8.28 3.16 9.09
CA GLY A 9 9.35 2.27 8.64
C GLY A 9 9.21 1.73 7.22
N LEU A 10 8.00 1.74 6.66
CA LEU A 10 7.82 1.30 5.27
C LEU A 10 8.49 2.23 4.27
N ARG A 11 8.80 3.46 4.68
CA ARG A 11 9.49 4.43 3.83
C ARG A 11 10.98 4.14 3.71
N GLN A 12 11.50 3.28 4.54
CA GLN A 12 12.93 2.99 4.57
C GLN A 12 13.36 2.31 3.27
N GLY A 13 14.26 2.95 2.54
CA GLY A 13 14.69 2.47 1.23
C GLY A 13 13.64 2.62 0.14
N ARG A 14 12.57 3.35 0.41
CA ARG A 14 11.46 3.56 -0.53
C ARG A 14 11.05 5.02 -0.55
N GLN A 15 10.19 5.37 -1.51
CA GLN A 15 9.60 6.70 -1.58
C GLN A 15 8.43 6.79 -0.61
N LYS A 16 8.06 8.00 -0.24
CA LYS A 16 6.89 8.24 0.60
C LYS A 16 5.59 8.00 -0.17
N ILE A 17 5.60 8.36 -1.44
CA ILE A 17 4.43 8.29 -2.31
C ILE A 17 4.83 7.70 -3.64
N TYR A 18 4.04 6.76 -4.12
CA TYR A 18 4.19 6.18 -5.46
C TYR A 18 2.95 6.46 -6.27
N GLN A 19 3.14 6.67 -7.58
CA GLN A 19 2.04 6.80 -8.53
C GLN A 19 2.08 5.58 -9.43
N MET A 20 1.00 4.82 -9.47
CA MET A 20 0.93 3.61 -10.29
C MET A 20 -0.18 3.72 -11.32
N GLU A 21 0.08 3.16 -12.50
CA GLU A 21 -0.92 3.13 -13.54
C GLU A 21 -2.02 2.14 -13.17
N PRO A 22 -3.30 2.48 -13.42
CA PRO A 22 -4.40 1.59 -13.02
C PRO A 22 -4.30 0.19 -13.59
N GLY A 23 -3.76 0.04 -14.78
CA GLY A 23 -3.63 -1.28 -15.40
C GLY A 23 -2.46 -2.10 -14.90
N SER A 24 -1.56 -1.51 -14.11
CA SER A 24 -0.36 -2.21 -13.64
C SER A 24 -0.61 -3.03 -12.39
N VAL A 25 -1.64 -2.73 -11.64
CA VAL A 25 -2.01 -3.46 -10.42
C VAL A 25 -3.53 -3.66 -10.39
N SER A 26 -3.96 -4.80 -9.88
CA SER A 26 -5.39 -5.13 -9.79
C SER A 26 -5.92 -5.01 -8.38
N CYS A 27 -5.11 -5.33 -7.40
CA CYS A 27 -5.51 -5.32 -6.00
C CYS A 27 -4.37 -4.82 -5.13
N VAL A 28 -4.65 -4.67 -3.84
CA VAL A 28 -3.65 -4.16 -2.90
C VAL A 28 -2.43 -5.07 -2.81
N GLN A 29 -2.64 -6.38 -2.88
CA GLN A 29 -1.53 -7.33 -2.85
C GLN A 29 -0.54 -7.06 -3.99
N ASP A 30 -1.05 -6.73 -5.17
CA ASP A 30 -0.20 -6.40 -6.32
C ASP A 30 0.66 -5.17 -6.03
N ILE A 31 0.09 -4.20 -5.33
CA ILE A 31 0.83 -2.99 -4.93
C ILE A 31 2.00 -3.37 -4.01
N MET A 32 1.74 -4.20 -3.01
CA MET A 32 2.79 -4.65 -2.10
C MET A 32 3.85 -5.45 -2.83
N ASP A 33 3.45 -6.35 -3.71
CA ASP A 33 4.37 -7.14 -4.51
C ASP A 33 5.26 -6.26 -5.38
N ASN A 34 4.65 -5.26 -6.00
CA ASN A 34 5.37 -4.31 -6.87
C ASN A 34 6.44 -3.54 -6.10
N LEU A 35 6.16 -3.20 -4.85
CA LEU A 35 7.08 -2.44 -4.00
C LEU A 35 7.98 -3.34 -3.16
N SER A 36 7.90 -4.64 -3.33
CA SER A 36 8.65 -5.63 -2.55
C SER A 36 8.40 -5.47 -1.04
N ILE A 37 7.15 -5.22 -0.69
CA ILE A 37 6.73 -5.12 0.70
C ILE A 37 6.09 -6.45 1.09
N ASP A 38 6.64 -7.06 2.14
CA ASP A 38 6.06 -8.28 2.69
C ASP A 38 4.76 -7.93 3.42
N ARG A 39 3.71 -8.71 3.18
CA ARG A 39 2.42 -8.51 3.85
C ARG A 39 2.56 -8.43 5.37
N LYS A 40 3.51 -9.16 5.94
CA LYS A 40 3.76 -9.18 7.38
C LYS A 40 4.26 -7.84 7.90
N GLU A 41 4.82 -7.02 7.03
CA GLU A 41 5.31 -5.69 7.42
C GLU A 41 4.17 -4.67 7.52
N VAL A 42 3.00 -4.99 6.96
CA VAL A 42 1.87 -4.05 6.90
C VAL A 42 0.84 -4.44 7.95
N ASN A 43 0.56 -3.52 8.87
CA ASN A 43 -0.44 -3.72 9.89
C ASN A 43 -1.79 -3.12 9.50
N ILE A 44 -1.75 -1.90 8.97
CA ILE A 44 -2.97 -1.19 8.57
C ILE A 44 -2.89 -0.88 7.08
N LEU A 45 -3.97 -1.20 6.39
CA LEU A 45 -4.07 -1.01 4.96
C LEU A 45 -5.38 -0.29 4.68
N LEU A 46 -5.29 0.91 4.14
CA LEU A 46 -6.45 1.73 3.85
C LEU A 46 -6.55 2.04 2.36
N ILE A 47 -7.77 2.03 1.83
CA ILE A 47 -8.06 2.56 0.50
C ILE A 47 -9.06 3.69 0.71
N ASN A 48 -8.67 4.89 0.31
CA ASN A 48 -9.49 6.09 0.46
C ASN A 48 -9.96 6.28 1.91
N GLY A 49 -9.11 5.93 2.87
CA GLY A 49 -9.39 6.10 4.28
C GLY A 49 -10.14 4.95 4.94
N PHE A 50 -10.48 3.90 4.20
CA PHE A 50 -11.22 2.76 4.75
C PHE A 50 -10.34 1.53 4.82
N HIS A 51 -10.43 0.79 5.92
CA HIS A 51 -9.71 -0.47 6.09
C HIS A 51 -10.10 -1.46 5.00
N GLN A 52 -9.10 -2.08 4.39
CA GLN A 52 -9.33 -3.05 3.33
C GLN A 52 -8.40 -4.25 3.50
N LYS A 53 -8.71 -5.32 2.79
CA LYS A 53 -7.88 -6.52 2.76
C LYS A 53 -6.95 -6.50 1.55
N PRO A 54 -5.87 -7.30 1.57
CA PRO A 54 -4.96 -7.36 0.42
C PRO A 54 -5.63 -7.75 -0.89
N GLU A 55 -6.72 -8.48 -0.84
CA GLU A 55 -7.45 -8.92 -2.03
C GLU A 55 -8.35 -7.84 -2.62
N THR A 56 -8.54 -6.73 -1.93
CA THR A 56 -9.42 -5.66 -2.39
C THR A 56 -8.91 -5.06 -3.70
N GLU A 57 -9.81 -4.94 -4.67
CA GLU A 57 -9.48 -4.31 -5.94
C GLU A 57 -9.18 -2.83 -5.76
N VAL A 58 -8.23 -2.36 -6.57
CA VAL A 58 -7.90 -0.93 -6.63
C VAL A 58 -8.27 -0.40 -8.01
N LYS A 59 -8.68 0.86 -8.04
CA LYS A 59 -9.16 1.51 -9.26
C LYS A 59 -8.46 2.84 -9.46
N ASP A 60 -8.53 3.36 -10.66
CA ASP A 60 -8.00 4.69 -10.97
C ASP A 60 -8.58 5.72 -10.01
N GLY A 61 -7.72 6.53 -9.47
CA GLY A 61 -8.11 7.57 -8.51
C GLY A 61 -8.06 7.14 -7.05
N ASP A 62 -7.85 5.85 -6.78
CA ASP A 62 -7.75 5.39 -5.40
C ASP A 62 -6.46 5.84 -4.74
N ILE A 63 -6.54 6.07 -3.43
CA ILE A 63 -5.39 6.39 -2.59
C ILE A 63 -5.21 5.27 -1.58
N GLY A 64 -4.14 4.52 -1.74
CA GLY A 64 -3.79 3.45 -0.80
C GLY A 64 -2.82 3.96 0.24
N SER A 65 -3.05 3.64 1.50
CA SER A 65 -2.17 4.02 2.60
C SER A 65 -1.75 2.78 3.36
N LEU A 66 -0.44 2.57 3.46
CA LEU A 66 0.13 1.39 4.11
C LEU A 66 0.90 1.81 5.36
N PHE A 67 0.54 1.23 6.48
CA PHE A 67 1.19 1.48 7.76
C PHE A 67 1.87 0.21 8.26
N PRO A 68 3.09 0.32 8.80
CA PRO A 68 3.79 -0.86 9.29
C PRO A 68 3.22 -1.34 10.62
N ALA A 69 3.54 -2.59 10.96
CA ALA A 69 3.31 -3.06 12.30
C ALA A 69 4.15 -2.19 13.25
N VAL A 70 3.53 -1.74 14.34
CA VAL A 70 4.24 -0.92 15.32
C VAL A 70 5.20 -1.82 16.05
N GLY A 71 6.48 -1.50 15.96
CA GLY A 71 7.52 -2.30 16.57
C GLY A 71 7.37 -2.37 18.08
N GLY A 72 8.02 -3.30 18.68
CA GLY A 72 7.99 -3.49 20.10
C GLY A 72 6.72 -4.16 20.60
N GLY A 73 5.82 -4.31 19.68
CA GLY A 73 4.63 -5.07 19.99
C GLY A 73 4.99 -6.50 20.13
#